data_dd90f4e60b26d466f0dd0c8ee0a58681
#
_entry.id   dd90f4e60b26d466f0dd0c8ee0a58681
#
_cell.length_a   1.000
_cell.length_b   1.000
_cell.length_c   1.000
_cell.angle_alpha   90.00
_cell.angle_beta   90.00
_cell.angle_gamma   90.00
#
_symmetry.space_group_name_H-M   'P 1'
#
loop_
_entity.id
_entity.type
_entity.pdbx_description
1 polymer ?
#
loop_
_entity_poly.entity_id
_entity_poly.type
_entity_poly.pdbx_seq_one_letter_code
_entity_poly.pdbx_strand_id
1 'polypeptide(L)'
;EKFIMKNELILFETADKEIKLNVSVKDSTVWLNRNRLAELFERDVKTIGKHINNALKEELDNSVVAKFATTALDGKIYQVEHYNLDMIISVGYRVKSNRGVEFRKWANKVLKQYIIQGYAINEKRLEALQRTVSIQTKMLASTLEVITSMITFDHPR
;
A
#
# COMPACT_ATOMS: atom_id res chain seq x y z
N GLU A 1 14.37 -8.41 -18.41
CA GLU A 1 13.39 -7.80 -17.48
C GLU A 1 12.84 -8.88 -16.58
N LYS A 2 13.26 -8.85 -15.34
CA LYS A 2 12.68 -9.71 -14.30
C LYS A 2 11.25 -9.26 -14.05
N PHE A 3 10.29 -10.06 -14.47
CA PHE A 3 8.95 -10.00 -13.95
C PHE A 3 9.01 -10.33 -12.44
N ILE A 4 9.31 -9.33 -11.64
CA ILE A 4 9.06 -9.43 -10.22
C ILE A 4 7.55 -9.22 -10.11
N MET A 5 6.82 -10.28 -9.83
CA MET A 5 5.46 -10.16 -9.33
C MET A 5 5.58 -9.39 -8.01
N LYS A 6 5.45 -8.08 -8.10
CA LYS A 6 5.45 -7.22 -6.92
C LYS A 6 4.16 -7.47 -6.18
N ASN A 7 4.22 -8.22 -5.10
CA ASN A 7 3.14 -8.31 -4.12
C ASN A 7 3.00 -6.97 -3.38
N GLU A 8 2.84 -5.90 -4.16
CA GLU A 8 2.69 -4.54 -3.67
C GLU A 8 1.31 -4.00 -4.01
N LEU A 9 0.71 -3.30 -3.06
CA LEU A 9 -0.53 -2.57 -3.24
C LEU A 9 -0.23 -1.09 -3.31
N ILE A 10 -0.83 -0.39 -4.27
CA ILE A 10 -0.84 1.07 -4.26
C ILE A 10 -1.82 1.51 -3.18
N LEU A 11 -1.29 2.02 -2.07
CA LEU A 11 -2.08 2.51 -0.96
C LEU A 11 -2.58 3.93 -1.22
N PHE A 12 -1.69 4.79 -1.66
CA PHE A 12 -1.95 6.20 -1.92
C PHE A 12 -1.20 6.65 -3.17
N GLU A 13 -1.83 7.48 -3.96
CA GLU A 13 -1.24 8.09 -5.15
C GLU A 13 -1.62 9.58 -5.17
N THR A 14 -0.65 10.46 -5.44
CA THR A 14 -0.92 11.89 -5.56
C THR A 14 -1.79 12.18 -6.79
N ALA A 15 -2.54 13.31 -6.76
CA ALA A 15 -3.46 13.68 -7.83
C ALA A 15 -2.75 13.84 -9.19
N ASP A 16 -1.50 14.31 -9.20
CA ASP A 16 -0.64 14.44 -10.37
C ASP A 16 0.00 13.12 -10.81
N LYS A 17 -0.20 12.04 -10.06
CA LYS A 17 0.38 10.70 -10.26
C LYS A 17 1.91 10.63 -10.20
N GLU A 18 2.56 11.66 -9.71
CA GLU A 18 4.02 11.70 -9.59
C GLU A 18 4.54 10.77 -8.50
N ILE A 19 3.80 10.65 -7.40
CA ILE A 19 4.22 9.85 -6.25
C ILE A 19 3.15 8.81 -5.91
N LYS A 20 3.62 7.58 -5.73
CA LYS A 20 2.83 6.43 -5.31
C LYS A 20 3.39 5.86 -4.03
N LEU A 21 2.53 5.58 -3.08
CA LEU A 21 2.90 4.85 -1.87
C LEU A 21 2.48 3.39 -2.05
N ASN A 22 3.47 2.54 -2.29
CA ASN A 22 3.28 1.10 -2.45
C ASN A 22 3.57 0.39 -1.13
N VAL A 23 2.67 -0.46 -0.71
CA VAL A 23 2.80 -1.26 0.51
C VAL A 23 3.05 -2.71 0.14
N SER A 24 4.06 -3.33 0.74
CA SER A 24 4.28 -4.77 0.64
C SER A 24 3.14 -5.51 1.31
N VAL A 25 2.46 -6.38 0.56
CA VAL A 25 1.38 -7.23 1.10
C VAL A 25 1.92 -8.21 2.13
N LYS A 26 3.14 -8.71 1.92
CA LYS A 26 3.79 -9.69 2.81
C LYS A 26 4.10 -9.08 4.17
N ASP A 27 4.66 -7.86 4.18
CA ASP A 27 5.13 -7.21 5.41
C ASP A 27 4.08 -6.28 6.02
N SER A 28 2.99 -6.03 5.30
CA SER A 28 1.91 -5.11 5.69
C SER A 28 2.40 -3.70 5.99
N THR A 29 3.51 -3.30 5.39
CA THR A 29 4.12 -1.99 5.61
C THR A 29 4.97 -1.56 4.42
N VAL A 30 5.45 -0.35 4.51
CA VAL A 30 6.42 0.25 3.60
C VAL A 30 7.43 1.04 4.43
N TRP A 31 8.66 1.07 3.98
CA TRP A 31 9.73 1.78 4.65
C TRP A 31 10.23 2.92 3.75
N LEU A 32 10.15 4.15 4.24
CA LEU A 32 10.64 5.34 3.55
C LEU A 32 11.68 6.06 4.41
N ASN A 33 12.72 6.55 3.76
CA ASN A 33 13.68 7.44 4.42
C ASN A 33 13.12 8.87 4.48
N ARG A 34 13.83 9.74 5.19
CA ARG A 34 13.43 11.15 5.38
C ARG A 34 13.28 11.91 4.07
N ASN A 35 14.17 11.68 3.11
CA ASN A 35 14.10 12.32 1.80
C ASN A 35 12.85 11.92 1.02
N ARG A 36 12.49 10.64 1.07
CA ARG A 36 11.26 10.15 0.43
C ARG A 36 10.00 10.71 1.07
N LEU A 37 10.00 10.86 2.38
CA LEU A 37 8.90 11.52 3.09
C LEU A 37 8.78 13.00 2.69
N ALA A 38 9.91 13.68 2.52
CA ALA A 38 9.95 15.06 2.04
C ALA A 38 9.36 15.19 0.62
N GLU A 39 9.69 14.29 -0.27
CA GLU A 39 9.10 14.20 -1.62
C GLU A 39 7.60 13.91 -1.57
N LEU A 40 7.20 12.91 -0.78
CA LEU A 40 5.81 12.50 -0.67
C LEU A 40 4.89 13.64 -0.21
N PHE A 41 5.31 14.36 0.82
CA PHE A 41 4.51 15.44 1.41
C PHE A 41 4.88 16.84 0.93
N GLU A 42 5.81 16.94 0.00
CA GLU A 42 6.26 18.21 -0.59
C GLU A 42 6.66 19.23 0.49
N ARG A 43 7.52 18.80 1.38
CA ARG A 43 8.11 19.59 2.45
C ARG A 43 9.60 19.37 2.54
N ASP A 44 10.32 20.35 3.08
CA ASP A 44 11.75 20.25 3.29
C ASP A 44 12.09 19.17 4.33
N VAL A 45 13.26 18.58 4.17
CA VAL A 45 13.75 17.47 5.02
C VAL A 45 13.83 17.88 6.49
N LYS A 46 14.16 19.12 6.78
CA LYS A 46 14.26 19.65 8.15
C LYS A 46 12.89 19.66 8.85
N THR A 47 11.86 20.13 8.17
CA THR A 47 10.48 20.11 8.69
C THR A 47 9.98 18.69 8.88
N ILE A 48 10.25 17.79 7.93
CA ILE A 48 9.91 16.37 8.08
C ILE A 48 10.61 15.77 9.31
N GLY A 49 11.90 16.06 9.51
CA GLY A 49 12.63 15.60 10.70
C GLY A 49 12.02 16.06 12.01
N LYS A 50 11.51 17.28 12.04
CA LYS A 50 10.80 17.84 13.19
C LYS A 50 9.51 17.08 13.49
N HIS A 51 8.72 16.78 12.45
CA HIS A 51 7.49 15.99 12.59
C HIS A 51 7.79 14.56 13.06
N ILE A 52 8.84 13.94 12.53
CA ILE A 52 9.29 12.61 12.95
C ILE A 52 9.63 12.61 14.44
N ASN A 53 10.43 13.57 14.90
CA ASN A 53 10.82 13.67 16.30
C ASN A 53 9.61 13.90 17.22
N ASN A 54 8.68 14.73 16.81
CA ASN A 54 7.45 14.96 17.58
C ASN A 54 6.57 13.73 17.63
N ALA A 55 6.44 12.98 16.53
CA ALA A 55 5.68 11.74 16.49
C ALA A 55 6.27 10.67 17.44
N LEU A 56 7.60 10.52 17.44
CA LEU A 56 8.30 9.61 18.34
C LEU A 56 8.14 10.00 19.81
N LYS A 57 8.01 11.30 20.08
CA LYS A 57 7.85 11.82 21.44
C LYS A 57 6.43 11.65 21.98
N GLU A 58 5.44 11.81 21.13
CA GLU A 58 4.04 11.93 21.52
C GLU A 58 3.23 10.64 21.37
N GLU A 59 3.48 9.83 20.35
CA GLU A 59 2.58 8.72 20.02
C GLU A 59 3.23 7.44 19.50
N LEU A 60 4.47 7.47 19.04
CA LEU A 60 5.14 6.31 18.44
C LEU A 60 6.40 5.92 19.24
N ASP A 61 6.77 4.66 19.13
CA ASP A 61 8.02 4.14 19.72
C ASP A 61 9.07 3.86 18.63
N ASN A 62 10.24 3.39 19.04
CA ASN A 62 11.36 3.13 18.13
C ASN A 62 11.14 1.94 17.17
N SER A 63 10.08 1.16 17.33
CA SER A 63 9.75 0.05 16.42
C SER A 63 9.41 0.53 15.00
N VAL A 64 9.03 1.82 14.86
CA VAL A 64 8.71 2.43 13.56
C VAL A 64 9.94 2.88 12.78
N VAL A 65 11.14 2.74 13.35
CA VAL A 65 12.42 3.14 12.76
C VAL A 65 13.30 1.92 12.53
N ALA A 66 13.89 1.81 11.35
CA ALA A 66 14.88 0.79 11.04
C ALA A 66 16.00 1.39 10.20
N LYS A 67 17.21 0.85 10.35
CA LYS A 67 18.36 1.27 9.56
C LYS A 67 18.61 0.28 8.44
N PHE A 68 18.71 0.80 7.21
CA PHE A 68 19.04 0.01 6.02
C PHE A 68 20.33 0.51 5.38
N ALA A 69 21.14 -0.42 4.91
CA ALA A 69 22.35 -0.10 4.17
C ALA A 69 22.00 0.48 2.79
N THR A 70 22.57 1.62 2.46
CA THR A 70 22.39 2.29 1.17
C THR A 70 23.74 2.64 0.59
N THR A 71 23.97 2.31 -0.69
CA THR A 71 25.19 2.70 -1.40
C THR A 71 25.00 4.10 -1.98
N ALA A 72 25.87 5.03 -1.57
CA ALA A 72 25.86 6.41 -2.05
C ALA A 72 26.60 6.56 -3.38
N LEU A 73 26.50 7.75 -4.00
CA LEU A 73 27.18 8.08 -5.25
C LEU A 73 28.71 8.00 -5.14
N ASP A 74 29.28 8.17 -3.94
CA ASP A 74 30.70 8.02 -3.66
C ASP A 74 31.17 6.56 -3.56
N GLY A 75 30.25 5.59 -3.72
CA GLY A 75 30.50 4.15 -3.61
C GLY A 75 30.56 3.63 -2.18
N LYS A 76 30.42 4.49 -1.19
CA LYS A 76 30.40 4.09 0.22
C LYS A 76 29.01 3.63 0.65
N ILE A 77 28.97 2.71 1.62
CA ILE A 77 27.74 2.19 2.22
C ILE A 77 27.44 2.96 3.49
N TYR A 78 26.26 3.53 3.56
CA TYR A 78 25.75 4.24 4.73
C TYR A 78 24.55 3.53 5.33
N GLN A 79 24.42 3.58 6.65
CA GLN A 79 23.23 3.15 7.34
C GLN A 79 22.25 4.32 7.38
N VAL A 80 21.11 4.16 6.71
CA VAL A 80 20.09 5.21 6.59
C VAL A 80 18.84 4.81 7.36
N GLU A 81 18.35 5.69 8.22
CA GLU A 81 17.11 5.49 8.93
C GLU A 81 15.92 5.52 7.97
N HIS A 82 15.08 4.50 8.08
CA HIS A 82 13.82 4.38 7.38
C HIS A 82 12.69 4.31 8.39
N TYR A 83 11.52 4.73 7.97
CA TYR A 83 10.33 4.87 8.78
C TYR A 83 9.20 4.07 8.15
N ASN A 84 8.46 3.35 8.98
CA ASN A 84 7.38 2.47 8.52
C ASN A 84 6.07 3.24 8.25
N LEU A 85 5.02 2.51 7.88
CA LEU A 85 3.72 3.07 7.55
C LEU A 85 3.10 3.85 8.71
N ASP A 86 3.27 3.42 9.96
CA ASP A 86 2.75 4.15 11.12
C ASP A 86 3.35 5.56 11.22
N MET A 87 4.65 5.67 11.01
CA MET A 87 5.32 6.98 10.96
C MET A 87 4.85 7.82 9.77
N ILE A 88 4.71 7.21 8.60
CA ILE A 88 4.23 7.90 7.38
C ILE A 88 2.85 8.51 7.63
N ILE A 89 1.95 7.76 8.23
CA ILE A 89 0.61 8.23 8.58
C ILE A 89 0.68 9.39 9.58
N SER A 90 1.47 9.24 10.63
CA SER A 90 1.63 10.28 11.65
C SER A 90 2.18 11.58 11.08
N VAL A 91 3.19 11.51 10.23
CA VAL A 91 3.74 12.68 9.52
C VAL A 91 2.70 13.28 8.59
N GLY A 92 1.93 12.45 7.88
CA GLY A 92 0.87 12.91 6.97
C GLY A 92 -0.23 13.72 7.69
N TYR A 93 -0.53 13.40 8.94
CA TYR A 93 -1.46 14.17 9.76
C TYR A 93 -0.88 15.47 10.32
N ARG A 94 0.43 15.65 10.30
CA ARG A 94 1.13 16.81 10.86
C ARG A 94 1.54 17.85 9.84
N VAL A 95 1.84 17.44 8.60
CA VAL A 95 2.38 18.34 7.58
C VAL A 95 1.33 19.31 7.06
N LYS A 96 1.74 20.58 6.93
CA LYS A 96 0.93 21.64 6.35
C LYS A 96 1.35 21.88 4.90
N SER A 97 0.93 21.01 4.00
CA SER A 97 1.20 21.12 2.57
C SER A 97 -0.02 20.66 1.79
N ASN A 98 -0.08 20.97 0.50
CA ASN A 98 -1.16 20.51 -0.37
C ASN A 98 -1.21 18.98 -0.43
N ARG A 99 -0.05 18.32 -0.52
CA ARG A 99 0.03 16.84 -0.48
C ARG A 99 -0.36 16.27 0.87
N GLY A 100 -0.05 16.95 1.96
CA GLY A 100 -0.55 16.58 3.28
C GLY A 100 -2.07 16.64 3.37
N VAL A 101 -2.69 17.66 2.76
CA VAL A 101 -4.14 17.76 2.67
C VAL A 101 -4.74 16.62 1.83
N GLU A 102 -4.17 16.34 0.66
CA GLU A 102 -4.58 15.19 -0.17
C GLU A 102 -4.52 13.87 0.60
N PHE A 103 -3.40 13.66 1.29
CA PHE A 103 -3.19 12.47 2.11
C PHE A 103 -4.24 12.33 3.21
N ARG A 104 -4.51 13.41 3.94
CA ARG A 104 -5.52 13.38 5.01
C ARG A 104 -6.94 13.18 4.48
N LYS A 105 -7.30 13.75 3.33
CA LYS A 105 -8.58 13.51 2.67
C LYS A 105 -8.74 12.05 2.28
N TRP A 106 -7.70 11.47 1.70
CA TRP A 106 -7.68 10.04 1.37
C TRP A 106 -7.80 9.18 2.63
N ALA A 107 -7.01 9.45 3.66
CA ALA A 107 -7.04 8.70 4.92
C ALA A 107 -8.41 8.77 5.60
N ASN A 108 -9.04 9.95 5.62
CA ASN A 108 -10.40 10.13 6.15
C ASN A 108 -11.42 9.32 5.37
N LYS A 109 -11.32 9.29 4.04
CA LYS A 109 -12.21 8.49 3.20
C LYS A 109 -12.10 7.00 3.53
N VAL A 110 -10.88 6.50 3.63
CA VAL A 110 -10.61 5.09 3.99
C VAL A 110 -11.18 4.77 5.38
N LEU A 111 -10.92 5.63 6.35
CA LEU A 111 -11.39 5.43 7.73
C LEU A 111 -12.92 5.45 7.82
N LYS A 112 -13.58 6.37 7.12
CA LYS A 112 -15.05 6.45 7.06
C LYS A 112 -15.66 5.20 6.41
N GLN A 113 -15.06 4.72 5.32
CA GLN A 113 -15.51 3.47 4.68
C GLN A 113 -15.41 2.30 5.63
N TYR A 114 -14.32 2.20 6.38
CA TYR A 114 -14.14 1.14 7.37
C TYR A 114 -15.16 1.24 8.52
N ILE A 115 -15.35 2.42 9.09
CA ILE A 115 -16.25 2.65 10.22
C ILE A 115 -17.71 2.41 9.84
N ILE A 116 -18.14 2.93 8.71
CA ILE A 116 -19.56 2.93 8.30
C ILE A 116 -19.94 1.62 7.62
N GLN A 117 -19.08 1.10 6.75
CA GLN A 117 -19.38 -0.08 5.91
C GLN A 117 -18.72 -1.36 6.43
N GLY A 118 -17.89 -1.26 7.47
CA GLY A 118 -17.17 -2.39 8.03
C GLY A 118 -15.99 -2.88 7.18
N TYR A 119 -15.59 -2.11 6.16
CA TYR A 119 -14.45 -2.45 5.29
C TYR A 119 -13.85 -1.21 4.64
N ALA A 120 -12.56 -1.30 4.27
CA ALA A 120 -11.88 -0.31 3.46
C ALA A 120 -11.46 -0.94 2.13
N ILE A 121 -11.69 -0.22 1.02
CA ILE A 121 -11.49 -0.75 -0.33
C ILE A 121 -10.27 -0.12 -0.99
N ASN A 122 -9.37 -0.95 -1.50
CA ASN A 122 -8.45 -0.58 -2.57
C ASN A 122 -9.11 -0.97 -3.90
N GLU A 123 -9.49 0.01 -4.72
CA GLU A 123 -10.26 -0.21 -5.96
C GLU A 123 -9.56 -1.15 -6.94
N LYS A 124 -8.25 -0.97 -7.13
CA LYS A 124 -7.47 -1.84 -8.05
C LYS A 124 -7.41 -3.29 -7.57
N ARG A 125 -7.29 -3.48 -6.25
CA ARG A 125 -7.31 -4.82 -5.66
C ARG A 125 -8.70 -5.45 -5.79
N LEU A 126 -9.75 -4.66 -5.56
CA LEU A 126 -11.13 -5.13 -5.73
C LEU A 126 -11.39 -5.58 -7.16
N GLU A 127 -10.99 -4.79 -8.16
CA GLU A 127 -11.10 -5.18 -9.58
C GLU A 127 -10.36 -6.48 -9.89
N ALA A 128 -9.15 -6.65 -9.39
CA ALA A 128 -8.36 -7.86 -9.57
C ALA A 128 -9.04 -9.08 -8.94
N LEU A 129 -9.59 -8.93 -7.73
CA LEU A 129 -10.35 -9.98 -7.04
C LEU A 129 -11.64 -10.33 -7.78
N GLN A 130 -12.36 -9.34 -8.28
CA GLN A 130 -13.58 -9.54 -9.06
C GLN A 130 -13.30 -10.30 -10.35
N ARG A 131 -12.22 -9.99 -11.06
CA ARG A 131 -11.78 -10.75 -12.25
C ARG A 131 -11.46 -12.19 -11.89
N THR A 132 -10.73 -12.43 -10.82
CA THR A 132 -10.38 -13.78 -10.37
C THR A 132 -11.64 -14.59 -10.03
N VAL A 133 -12.58 -14.02 -9.28
CA VAL A 133 -13.86 -14.66 -8.96
C VAL A 133 -14.66 -14.97 -10.22
N SER A 134 -14.72 -14.05 -11.18
CA SER A 134 -15.41 -14.24 -12.44
C SER A 134 -14.81 -15.39 -13.26
N ILE A 135 -13.50 -15.49 -13.36
CA ILE A 135 -12.80 -16.57 -14.03
C ILE A 135 -13.08 -17.91 -13.34
N GLN A 136 -12.98 -17.97 -12.02
CA GLN A 136 -13.25 -19.17 -11.26
C GLN A 136 -14.71 -19.63 -11.40
N THR A 137 -15.66 -18.71 -11.42
CA THR A 137 -17.08 -19.00 -11.62
C THR A 137 -17.32 -19.59 -13.00
N LYS A 138 -16.71 -19.04 -14.06
CA LYS A 138 -16.80 -19.59 -15.42
C LYS A 138 -16.18 -20.98 -15.53
N MET A 139 -15.04 -21.20 -14.87
CA MET A 139 -14.39 -22.52 -14.85
C MET A 139 -15.28 -23.56 -14.15
N LEU A 140 -15.92 -23.21 -13.04
CA LEU A 140 -16.86 -24.09 -12.35
C LEU A 140 -18.08 -24.39 -13.19
N ALA A 141 -18.67 -23.43 -13.88
CA ALA A 141 -19.80 -23.62 -14.78
C ALA A 141 -19.44 -24.58 -15.92
N SER A 142 -18.28 -24.40 -16.56
CA SER A 142 -17.79 -25.31 -17.61
C SER A 142 -17.57 -26.72 -17.07
N THR A 143 -17.01 -26.88 -15.90
CA THR A 143 -16.81 -28.19 -15.25
C THR A 143 -18.15 -28.88 -14.97
N LEU A 144 -19.14 -28.14 -14.47
CA LEU A 144 -20.48 -28.68 -14.22
C LEU A 144 -21.18 -29.12 -15.52
N GLU A 145 -21.05 -28.38 -16.61
CA GLU A 145 -21.57 -28.76 -17.92
C GLU A 145 -20.96 -30.06 -18.41
N VAL A 146 -19.63 -30.20 -18.30
CA VAL A 146 -18.93 -31.44 -18.68
C VAL A 146 -19.42 -32.62 -17.86
N ILE A 147 -19.52 -32.47 -16.53
CA ILE A 147 -19.99 -33.52 -15.63
C ILE A 147 -21.44 -33.90 -15.98
N THR A 148 -22.32 -32.92 -16.20
CA THR A 148 -23.71 -33.14 -16.59
C THR A 148 -23.82 -33.90 -17.91
N SER A 149 -23.01 -33.54 -18.91
CA SER A 149 -22.92 -34.26 -20.17
C SER A 149 -22.51 -35.71 -20.00
N MET A 150 -21.53 -35.99 -19.15
CA MET A 150 -21.06 -37.33 -18.86
C MET A 150 -22.13 -38.16 -18.14
N ILE A 151 -22.84 -37.59 -17.21
CA ILE A 151 -23.94 -38.28 -16.49
C ILE A 151 -25.10 -38.60 -17.42
N THR A 152 -25.49 -37.69 -18.32
CA THR A 152 -26.58 -37.92 -19.31
C THR A 152 -26.23 -38.95 -20.34
N PHE A 153 -24.96 -39.12 -20.66
CA PHE A 153 -24.50 -40.11 -21.65
C PHE A 153 -24.43 -41.51 -21.10
N ASP A 154 -24.33 -41.69 -19.79
CA ASP A 154 -24.18 -42.98 -19.09
C ASP A 154 -25.48 -43.59 -18.58
N HIS A 155 -26.65 -43.08 -19.00
CA HIS A 155 -27.94 -43.70 -18.70
C HIS A 155 -28.36 -44.64 -19.85
N PRO A 156 -28.11 -45.96 -19.75
CA PRO A 156 -28.74 -46.91 -20.63
C PRO A 156 -30.25 -46.91 -20.40
N ARG A 157 -30.99 -46.87 -21.44
CA ARG A 157 -32.45 -47.10 -21.40
C ARG A 157 -32.78 -48.47 -20.88
#